data_c8d129bed3919ee24d4ba9a3044995c4
#
_entry.id   c8d129bed3919ee24d4ba9a3044995c4
#
_cell.length_a   1.000
_cell.length_b   1.000
_cell.length_c   1.000
_cell.angle_alpha   90.00
_cell.angle_beta   90.00
_cell.angle_gamma   90.00
#
_symmetry.space_group_name_H-M   'P 1'
#
loop_
_entity.id
_entity.type
_entity.pdbx_description
1 polymer ?
#
loop_
_entity_poly.entity_id
_entity_poly.type
_entity_poly.pdbx_seq_one_letter_code
_entity_poly.pdbx_strand_id
1 'polypeptide(L)'
;MLRIVLAVALTWGLVASGSAVAQDIPLDRITLPPGFSIEVFAPDVPNARSLARSPSGILFVSTRQAGDVYAVLDRDQNNTADEVITIATGLNMPNGVAFRDGALYVAEVNRILRYDGIEDRLDDPPTPVVVDEDFPTERAHGWKFVRFGPDGKLYVPVGAPCNICDRTGEDARFATITRMDPDGGAQEVYAHGVRNSVGFDWHPVTGELWFTSNGRDRLGDTSPGDTLNHAPESGMHFGFPFCHQGDTPDPEFGEQRACDEFSPPAQTLGPHVASLGMRFYTGQMFPQQYRNQIVIAEHGSWNRTPEAGHTGFRLTLATLDGNRVTDYSVFAEGWLNADNSSWGRPVDIEVLPDGSLLVSDDTAGAIYRITYGN
;
A
#
# COMPACT_ATOMS: atom_id res chain seq x y z
N MET A 1 -72.93 20.87 -23.01
CA MET A 1 -71.85 20.91 -22.00
C MET A 1 -71.32 19.50 -21.84
N LEU A 2 -70.21 19.21 -22.49
CA LEU A 2 -69.53 17.89 -22.51
C LEU A 2 -68.38 17.92 -21.50
N ARG A 3 -68.43 17.09 -20.45
CA ARG A 3 -67.32 16.95 -19.45
C ARG A 3 -66.41 15.86 -19.93
N ILE A 4 -65.16 16.24 -20.25
CA ILE A 4 -64.08 15.31 -20.54
C ILE A 4 -63.49 14.96 -19.21
N VAL A 5 -63.48 13.67 -18.87
CA VAL A 5 -62.74 13.10 -17.71
C VAL A 5 -61.38 12.63 -18.22
N LEU A 6 -60.29 13.28 -17.74
CA LEU A 6 -58.94 12.87 -18.02
C LEU A 6 -58.56 11.78 -17.00
N ALA A 7 -58.30 10.58 -17.49
CA ALA A 7 -57.75 9.49 -16.69
C ALA A 7 -56.21 9.61 -16.71
N VAL A 8 -55.60 9.84 -15.55
CA VAL A 8 -54.14 9.81 -15.36
C VAL A 8 -53.75 8.36 -15.04
N ALA A 9 -53.03 7.74 -15.98
CA ALA A 9 -52.43 6.42 -15.77
C ALA A 9 -51.08 6.59 -15.03
N LEU A 10 -50.99 6.16 -13.77
CA LEU A 10 -49.76 5.99 -13.05
C LEU A 10 -49.05 4.74 -13.58
N THR A 11 -47.95 4.93 -14.31
CA THR A 11 -47.01 3.84 -14.62
C THR A 11 -46.03 3.66 -13.45
N TRP A 12 -46.17 2.55 -12.76
CA TRP A 12 -45.15 2.10 -11.80
C TRP A 12 -43.97 1.56 -12.59
N GLY A 13 -42.84 2.29 -12.58
CA GLY A 13 -41.58 1.78 -13.07
C GLY A 13 -41.01 0.72 -12.09
N LEU A 14 -40.96 -0.52 -12.53
CA LEU A 14 -40.15 -1.55 -11.84
C LEU A 14 -38.66 -1.14 -11.94
N VAL A 15 -38.09 -0.73 -10.83
CA VAL A 15 -36.65 -0.66 -10.69
C VAL A 15 -36.16 -2.10 -10.56
N ALA A 16 -35.62 -2.64 -11.64
CA ALA A 16 -34.88 -3.90 -11.59
C ALA A 16 -33.59 -3.68 -10.79
N SER A 17 -33.58 -4.19 -9.57
CA SER A 17 -32.33 -4.37 -8.80
C SER A 17 -31.47 -5.37 -9.58
N GLY A 18 -30.53 -4.88 -10.39
CA GLY A 18 -29.50 -5.71 -10.99
C GLY A 18 -28.65 -6.24 -9.85
N SER A 19 -28.76 -7.54 -9.57
CA SER A 19 -27.75 -8.22 -8.75
C SER A 19 -26.44 -8.08 -9.49
N ALA A 20 -25.47 -7.35 -8.91
CA ALA A 20 -24.09 -7.40 -9.35
C ALA A 20 -23.67 -8.88 -9.29
N VAL A 21 -23.26 -9.43 -10.41
CA VAL A 21 -22.66 -10.76 -10.44
C VAL A 21 -21.33 -10.60 -9.71
N ALA A 22 -21.21 -11.18 -8.53
CA ALA A 22 -19.94 -11.21 -7.80
C ALA A 22 -18.86 -11.73 -8.76
N GLN A 23 -17.78 -10.97 -8.91
CA GLN A 23 -16.67 -11.36 -9.77
C GLN A 23 -16.10 -12.68 -9.21
N ASP A 24 -16.03 -13.70 -10.03
CA ASP A 24 -15.47 -15.01 -9.64
C ASP A 24 -13.95 -14.84 -9.49
N ILE A 25 -13.49 -14.70 -8.24
CA ILE A 25 -12.07 -14.51 -7.90
C ILE A 25 -11.42 -15.90 -7.82
N PRO A 26 -10.45 -16.23 -8.69
CA PRO A 26 -9.91 -17.57 -8.81
C PRO A 26 -8.88 -17.91 -7.72
N LEU A 27 -9.31 -17.97 -6.45
CA LEU A 27 -8.45 -18.26 -5.29
C LEU A 27 -7.82 -19.65 -5.33
N ASP A 28 -8.41 -20.59 -6.07
CA ASP A 28 -7.86 -21.94 -6.33
C ASP A 28 -6.51 -21.93 -7.07
N ARG A 29 -6.15 -20.80 -7.69
CA ARG A 29 -4.85 -20.58 -8.32
C ARG A 29 -3.76 -20.14 -7.35
N ILE A 30 -4.14 -19.65 -6.16
CA ILE A 30 -3.17 -19.18 -5.16
C ILE A 30 -2.53 -20.37 -4.46
N THR A 31 -1.21 -20.39 -4.49
CA THR A 31 -0.40 -21.33 -3.74
C THR A 31 0.13 -20.69 -2.48
N LEU A 32 -0.07 -21.35 -1.35
CA LEU A 32 0.38 -20.94 -0.02
C LEU A 32 1.21 -22.07 0.62
N PRO A 33 2.04 -21.78 1.65
CA PRO A 33 2.68 -22.81 2.43
C PRO A 33 1.67 -23.77 3.08
N PRO A 34 2.04 -25.02 3.40
CA PRO A 34 1.15 -25.97 4.06
C PRO A 34 0.56 -25.43 5.36
N GLY A 35 -0.75 -25.61 5.53
CA GLY A 35 -1.52 -25.18 6.68
C GLY A 35 -2.08 -23.76 6.59
N PHE A 36 -1.74 -23.00 5.55
CA PHE A 36 -2.36 -21.71 5.27
C PHE A 36 -3.57 -21.86 4.33
N SER A 37 -4.52 -20.94 4.48
CA SER A 37 -5.70 -20.81 3.62
C SER A 37 -5.91 -19.34 3.26
N ILE A 38 -6.55 -19.09 2.10
CA ILE A 38 -6.93 -17.75 1.63
C ILE A 38 -8.42 -17.75 1.29
N GLU A 39 -9.09 -16.69 1.68
CA GLU A 39 -10.50 -16.46 1.39
C GLU A 39 -10.73 -15.00 0.98
N VAL A 40 -11.86 -14.69 0.35
CA VAL A 40 -12.25 -13.30 0.08
C VAL A 40 -12.87 -12.72 1.33
N PHE A 41 -12.24 -11.67 1.89
CA PHE A 41 -12.79 -10.87 2.98
C PHE A 41 -13.83 -9.86 2.48
N ALA A 42 -13.50 -9.13 1.40
CA ALA A 42 -14.39 -8.17 0.76
C ALA A 42 -14.25 -8.23 -0.77
N PRO A 43 -15.30 -8.60 -1.52
CA PRO A 43 -15.19 -8.80 -2.97
C PRO A 43 -15.33 -7.51 -3.80
N ASP A 44 -15.98 -6.48 -3.27
CA ASP A 44 -16.40 -5.29 -4.03
C ASP A 44 -15.75 -4.01 -3.44
N VAL A 45 -14.42 -3.95 -3.50
CA VAL A 45 -13.61 -2.78 -3.10
C VAL A 45 -12.75 -2.33 -4.28
N PRO A 46 -13.33 -1.66 -5.29
CA PRO A 46 -12.63 -1.33 -6.53
C PRO A 46 -11.36 -0.50 -6.29
N ASN A 47 -10.25 -0.90 -6.93
CA ASN A 47 -8.96 -0.24 -6.81
C ASN A 47 -8.40 -0.20 -5.36
N ALA A 48 -8.68 -1.18 -4.53
CA ALA A 48 -8.24 -1.26 -3.13
C ALA A 48 -6.71 -1.14 -3.00
N ARG A 49 -6.25 -0.14 -2.24
CA ARG A 49 -4.82 0.14 -2.05
C ARG A 49 -4.42 0.02 -0.59
N SER A 50 -4.01 1.11 0.06
CA SER A 50 -3.55 1.04 1.45
C SER A 50 -4.70 0.76 2.41
N LEU A 51 -4.37 0.04 3.47
CA LEU A 51 -5.27 -0.43 4.52
C LEU A 51 -4.95 0.25 5.85
N ALA A 52 -5.97 0.68 6.56
CA ALA A 52 -5.85 1.15 7.94
C ALA A 52 -7.06 0.70 8.76
N ARG A 53 -6.82 -0.06 9.82
CA ARG A 53 -7.88 -0.55 10.69
C ARG A 53 -8.05 0.34 11.92
N SER A 54 -9.29 0.69 12.24
CA SER A 54 -9.63 1.37 13.49
C SER A 54 -9.75 0.39 14.67
N PRO A 55 -9.68 0.86 15.92
CA PRO A 55 -9.90 0.03 17.10
C PRO A 55 -11.29 -0.63 17.17
N SER A 56 -12.32 0.01 16.59
CA SER A 56 -13.68 -0.57 16.52
C SER A 56 -13.81 -1.70 15.50
N GLY A 57 -12.81 -1.87 14.62
CA GLY A 57 -12.78 -2.91 13.61
C GLY A 57 -13.09 -2.46 12.20
N ILE A 58 -13.42 -1.20 11.98
CA ILE A 58 -13.64 -0.65 10.65
C ILE A 58 -12.30 -0.66 9.88
N LEU A 59 -12.31 -1.23 8.67
CA LEU A 59 -11.18 -1.21 7.78
C LEU A 59 -11.34 -0.07 6.77
N PHE A 60 -10.52 0.98 6.88
CA PHE A 60 -10.45 2.03 5.88
C PHE A 60 -9.53 1.62 4.74
N VAL A 61 -10.00 1.84 3.52
CA VAL A 61 -9.32 1.43 2.29
C VAL A 61 -9.26 2.61 1.33
N SER A 62 -8.05 2.92 0.92
CA SER A 62 -7.80 3.96 -0.07
C SER A 62 -7.81 3.40 -1.49
N THR A 63 -7.80 4.32 -2.45
CA THR A 63 -7.54 4.02 -3.86
C THR A 63 -6.43 4.93 -4.38
N ARG A 64 -6.06 4.80 -5.65
CA ARG A 64 -5.11 5.72 -6.27
C ARG A 64 -5.79 6.56 -7.34
N GLN A 65 -5.99 6.00 -8.53
CA GLN A 65 -6.54 6.77 -9.66
C GLN A 65 -8.06 6.93 -9.58
N ALA A 66 -8.76 6.05 -8.88
CA ALA A 66 -10.20 6.18 -8.69
C ALA A 66 -10.57 7.42 -7.86
N GLY A 67 -9.70 7.82 -6.92
CA GLY A 67 -9.93 9.02 -6.12
C GLY A 67 -10.89 8.80 -4.95
N ASP A 68 -11.13 7.55 -4.55
CA ASP A 68 -12.10 7.18 -3.53
C ASP A 68 -11.42 6.65 -2.27
N VAL A 69 -12.12 6.75 -1.15
CA VAL A 69 -11.78 6.12 0.13
C VAL A 69 -13.02 5.41 0.65
N TYR A 70 -12.84 4.17 1.09
CA TYR A 70 -13.92 3.31 1.59
C TYR A 70 -13.73 2.99 3.07
N ALA A 71 -14.86 2.71 3.75
CA ALA A 71 -14.92 1.97 5.00
C ALA A 71 -15.53 0.59 4.71
N VAL A 72 -14.83 -0.47 5.10
CA VAL A 72 -15.26 -1.85 4.94
C VAL A 72 -15.58 -2.40 6.32
N LEU A 73 -16.78 -2.92 6.49
CA LEU A 73 -17.32 -3.34 7.79
C LEU A 73 -17.66 -4.83 7.78
N ASP A 74 -17.25 -5.52 8.82
CA ASP A 74 -17.66 -6.86 9.22
C ASP A 74 -18.44 -6.71 10.53
N ARG A 75 -19.77 -6.51 10.42
CA ARG A 75 -20.61 -6.15 11.56
C ARG A 75 -20.94 -7.34 12.47
N ASP A 76 -21.06 -8.53 11.89
CA ASP A 76 -21.36 -9.76 12.62
C ASP A 76 -20.10 -10.54 13.05
N GLN A 77 -18.93 -10.03 12.70
CA GLN A 77 -17.61 -10.56 13.04
C GLN A 77 -17.39 -12.00 12.54
N ASN A 78 -17.96 -12.30 11.38
CA ASN A 78 -17.79 -13.60 10.72
C ASN A 78 -16.53 -13.71 9.85
N ASN A 79 -15.73 -12.62 9.77
CA ASN A 79 -14.54 -12.45 8.95
C ASN A 79 -14.82 -12.32 7.45
N THR A 80 -16.02 -11.88 7.10
CA THR A 80 -16.41 -11.48 5.75
C THR A 80 -17.07 -10.11 5.84
N ALA A 81 -16.74 -9.18 4.96
CA ALA A 81 -17.32 -7.85 4.99
C ALA A 81 -18.81 -7.89 4.62
N ASP A 82 -19.63 -7.25 5.45
CA ASP A 82 -21.07 -7.08 5.22
C ASP A 82 -21.38 -5.86 4.36
N GLU A 83 -20.51 -4.83 4.43
CA GLU A 83 -20.81 -3.53 3.88
C GLU A 83 -19.53 -2.79 3.47
N VAL A 84 -19.61 -2.08 2.35
CA VAL A 84 -18.58 -1.15 1.86
C VAL A 84 -19.22 0.22 1.71
N ILE A 85 -18.81 1.18 2.51
CA ILE A 85 -19.30 2.57 2.50
C ILE A 85 -18.27 3.47 1.86
N THR A 86 -18.68 4.33 0.94
CA THR A 86 -17.79 5.34 0.37
C THR A 86 -17.69 6.55 1.30
N ILE A 87 -16.51 6.80 1.84
CA ILE A 87 -16.22 7.91 2.77
C ILE A 87 -15.93 9.20 2.02
N ALA A 88 -15.19 9.12 0.93
CA ALA A 88 -14.83 10.29 0.11
C ALA A 88 -14.63 9.90 -1.34
N THR A 89 -14.87 10.87 -2.24
CA THR A 89 -14.70 10.73 -3.70
C THR A 89 -14.00 11.93 -4.30
N GLY A 90 -13.44 11.78 -5.50
CA GLY A 90 -12.84 12.88 -6.26
C GLY A 90 -11.55 13.43 -5.66
N LEU A 91 -10.89 12.66 -4.80
CA LEU A 91 -9.60 13.02 -4.21
C LEU A 91 -8.44 12.85 -5.22
N ASN A 92 -7.36 13.57 -5.02
CA ASN A 92 -6.20 13.53 -5.91
C ASN A 92 -5.26 12.37 -5.56
N MET A 93 -5.54 11.16 -6.07
CA MET A 93 -4.77 9.92 -5.83
C MET A 93 -4.56 9.63 -4.33
N PRO A 94 -5.63 9.41 -3.56
CA PRO A 94 -5.59 9.26 -2.10
C PRO A 94 -5.04 7.89 -1.68
N ASN A 95 -3.79 7.57 -2.03
CA ASN A 95 -3.22 6.23 -1.85
C ASN A 95 -3.00 5.84 -0.38
N GLY A 96 -2.61 6.76 0.47
CA GLY A 96 -2.28 6.46 1.86
C GLY A 96 -3.43 6.76 2.82
N VAL A 97 -3.73 5.82 3.70
CA VAL A 97 -4.65 6.01 4.83
C VAL A 97 -3.98 5.58 6.14
N ALA A 98 -4.26 6.31 7.22
CA ALA A 98 -3.85 5.95 8.57
C ALA A 98 -4.95 6.34 9.55
N PHE A 99 -5.10 5.59 10.63
CA PHE A 99 -6.09 5.88 11.67
C PHE A 99 -5.42 6.13 13.00
N ARG A 100 -5.84 7.20 13.70
CA ARG A 100 -5.33 7.54 15.02
C ARG A 100 -6.31 8.39 15.80
N ASP A 101 -6.50 8.08 17.08
CA ASP A 101 -7.26 8.90 18.04
C ASP A 101 -8.67 9.29 17.53
N GLY A 102 -9.39 8.33 16.88
CA GLY A 102 -10.73 8.53 16.34
C GLY A 102 -10.78 9.27 15.00
N ALA A 103 -9.63 9.57 14.39
CA ALA A 103 -9.54 10.27 13.12
C ALA A 103 -8.89 9.43 12.01
N LEU A 104 -9.45 9.53 10.81
CA LEU A 104 -8.87 8.97 9.58
C LEU A 104 -8.03 10.04 8.88
N TYR A 105 -6.76 9.74 8.63
CA TYR A 105 -5.86 10.53 7.81
C TYR A 105 -5.83 9.96 6.39
N VAL A 106 -5.93 10.84 5.39
CA VAL A 106 -5.91 10.49 3.97
C VAL A 106 -4.86 11.32 3.26
N ALA A 107 -3.89 10.65 2.63
CA ALA A 107 -2.81 11.32 1.92
C ALA A 107 -3.09 11.39 0.41
N GLU A 108 -3.32 12.58 -0.09
CA GLU A 108 -3.34 12.92 -1.51
C GLU A 108 -1.92 13.22 -2.04
N VAL A 109 -1.79 13.52 -3.31
CA VAL A 109 -0.48 13.88 -3.91
C VAL A 109 0.16 15.06 -3.20
N ASN A 110 -0.61 16.11 -2.92
CA ASN A 110 -0.09 17.39 -2.46
C ASN A 110 -0.58 17.82 -1.07
N ARG A 111 -1.41 17.01 -0.40
CA ARG A 111 -1.95 17.35 0.92
C ARG A 111 -2.31 16.13 1.76
N ILE A 112 -2.40 16.35 3.05
CA ILE A 112 -2.92 15.39 4.03
C ILE A 112 -4.24 15.92 4.57
N LEU A 113 -5.29 15.10 4.49
CA LEU A 113 -6.62 15.38 5.04
C LEU A 113 -6.84 14.56 6.31
N ARG A 114 -7.65 15.09 7.24
CA ARG A 114 -8.06 14.38 8.46
C ARG A 114 -9.56 14.47 8.66
N TYR A 115 -10.21 13.33 8.83
CA TYR A 115 -11.64 13.18 9.10
C TYR A 115 -11.83 12.85 10.58
N ASP A 116 -12.15 13.86 11.41
CA ASP A 116 -12.30 13.70 12.85
C ASP A 116 -13.61 13.00 13.23
N GLY A 117 -13.56 12.03 14.17
CA GLY A 117 -14.74 11.30 14.65
C GLY A 117 -15.41 10.45 13.56
N ILE A 118 -14.64 9.95 12.60
CA ILE A 118 -15.17 9.26 11.41
C ILE A 118 -15.92 7.97 11.74
N GLU A 119 -15.54 7.24 12.79
CA GLU A 119 -16.17 5.96 13.14
C GLU A 119 -17.66 6.08 13.43
N ASP A 120 -18.11 7.22 13.99
CA ASP A 120 -19.50 7.51 14.30
C ASP A 120 -20.28 8.18 13.14
N ARG A 121 -19.61 8.45 12.02
CA ARG A 121 -20.12 9.28 10.93
C ARG A 121 -19.86 8.72 9.53
N LEU A 122 -19.91 7.41 9.37
CA LEU A 122 -19.61 6.75 8.10
C LEU A 122 -20.65 7.14 7.00
N ASP A 123 -21.93 7.30 7.37
CA ASP A 123 -23.01 7.66 6.44
C ASP A 123 -23.07 9.17 6.10
N ASP A 124 -22.48 10.01 6.95
CA ASP A 124 -22.36 11.46 6.76
C ASP A 124 -20.96 11.92 7.20
N PRO A 125 -19.92 11.60 6.41
CA PRO A 125 -18.53 11.91 6.76
C PRO A 125 -18.33 13.40 7.02
N PRO A 126 -17.55 13.77 8.04
CA PRO A 126 -17.27 15.17 8.34
C PRO A 126 -16.47 15.83 7.21
N THR A 127 -16.63 17.14 7.04
CA THR A 127 -15.71 17.90 6.19
C THR A 127 -14.30 17.72 6.74
N PRO A 128 -13.33 17.27 5.92
CA PRO A 128 -11.98 17.03 6.41
C PRO A 128 -11.25 18.31 6.79
N VAL A 129 -10.42 18.22 7.82
CA VAL A 129 -9.42 19.22 8.14
C VAL A 129 -8.22 19.03 7.23
N VAL A 130 -7.70 20.10 6.64
CA VAL A 130 -6.42 20.07 5.92
C VAL A 130 -5.30 20.12 6.96
N VAL A 131 -4.55 19.04 7.08
CA VAL A 131 -3.42 18.92 8.03
C VAL A 131 -2.16 19.58 7.46
N ASP A 132 -1.90 19.31 6.17
CA ASP A 132 -0.79 19.89 5.42
C ASP A 132 -1.20 19.95 3.93
N GLU A 133 -0.92 21.04 3.23
CA GLU A 133 -1.17 21.23 1.80
C GLU A 133 0.06 21.70 1.01
N ASP A 134 1.24 21.62 1.63
CA ASP A 134 2.51 22.10 1.06
C ASP A 134 3.38 20.98 0.45
N PHE A 135 2.83 19.80 0.21
CA PHE A 135 3.57 18.75 -0.48
C PHE A 135 3.71 19.05 -1.99
N PRO A 136 4.79 18.55 -2.64
CA PRO A 136 4.96 18.67 -4.09
C PRO A 136 3.74 18.15 -4.87
N THR A 137 3.44 18.79 -6.00
CA THR A 137 2.25 18.49 -6.82
C THR A 137 2.51 17.50 -7.94
N GLU A 138 3.74 17.06 -8.12
CA GLU A 138 4.16 16.11 -9.14
C GLU A 138 3.46 14.76 -8.94
N ARG A 139 2.83 14.26 -10.02
CA ARG A 139 2.06 13.02 -9.98
C ARG A 139 2.93 11.77 -10.11
N ALA A 140 4.10 11.86 -10.76
CA ALA A 140 5.04 10.75 -10.83
C ALA A 140 5.58 10.44 -9.42
N HIS A 141 5.33 9.22 -8.92
CA HIS A 141 5.60 8.80 -7.53
C HIS A 141 5.02 9.75 -6.47
N GLY A 142 4.02 10.55 -6.85
CA GLY A 142 3.41 11.55 -5.96
C GLY A 142 2.40 10.96 -4.97
N TRP A 143 1.84 9.79 -5.26
CA TRP A 143 0.94 9.09 -4.33
C TRP A 143 1.69 8.61 -3.10
N LYS A 144 1.18 8.92 -1.92
CA LYS A 144 1.86 8.70 -0.65
C LYS A 144 1.28 7.48 0.07
N PHE A 145 2.14 6.71 0.71
CA PHE A 145 1.75 5.83 1.80
C PHE A 145 1.91 6.60 3.11
N VAL A 146 1.07 6.36 4.12
CA VAL A 146 1.20 7.04 5.41
C VAL A 146 0.93 6.07 6.55
N ARG A 147 1.67 6.22 7.64
CA ARG A 147 1.48 5.47 8.88
C ARG A 147 2.09 6.21 10.07
N PHE A 148 1.49 6.07 11.24
CA PHE A 148 2.04 6.63 12.47
C PHE A 148 3.15 5.75 13.02
N GLY A 149 4.28 6.36 13.35
CA GLY A 149 5.42 5.70 13.99
C GLY A 149 5.24 5.53 15.51
N PRO A 150 6.12 4.73 16.12
CA PRO A 150 6.14 4.55 17.58
C PRO A 150 6.46 5.85 18.34
N ASP A 151 7.07 6.84 17.67
CA ASP A 151 7.30 8.20 18.17
C ASP A 151 6.04 9.11 18.12
N GLY A 152 4.95 8.57 17.58
CA GLY A 152 3.68 9.28 17.44
C GLY A 152 3.61 10.22 16.23
N LYS A 153 4.65 10.33 15.41
CA LYS A 153 4.65 11.15 14.19
C LYS A 153 4.04 10.41 13.01
N LEU A 154 3.45 11.17 12.09
CA LEU A 154 2.98 10.65 10.79
C LEU A 154 4.15 10.63 9.81
N TYR A 155 4.49 9.46 9.29
CA TYR A 155 5.53 9.29 8.28
C TYR A 155 4.91 9.35 6.89
N VAL A 156 5.57 10.08 5.98
CA VAL A 156 5.06 10.39 4.64
C VAL A 156 6.21 10.32 3.63
N PRO A 157 6.27 9.34 2.73
CA PRO A 157 7.25 9.32 1.65
C PRO A 157 6.90 10.35 0.59
N VAL A 158 7.92 11.00 0.06
CA VAL A 158 7.83 11.91 -1.08
C VAL A 158 8.73 11.35 -2.18
N GLY A 159 8.14 10.66 -3.14
CA GLY A 159 8.90 9.99 -4.20
C GLY A 159 9.60 10.96 -5.14
N ALA A 160 10.60 10.48 -5.85
CA ALA A 160 11.26 11.23 -6.91
C ALA A 160 10.24 11.55 -8.03
N PRO A 161 10.17 12.79 -8.54
CA PRO A 161 9.14 13.19 -9.52
C PRO A 161 9.47 12.73 -10.96
N CYS A 162 10.29 11.71 -11.10
CA CYS A 162 10.84 11.23 -12.37
C CYS A 162 11.29 9.77 -12.24
N ASN A 163 11.65 9.15 -13.38
CA ASN A 163 12.32 7.84 -13.36
C ASN A 163 13.70 7.93 -12.71
N ILE A 164 14.51 8.92 -13.15
CA ILE A 164 15.83 9.25 -12.64
C ILE A 164 16.05 10.76 -12.73
N CYS A 165 16.37 11.42 -11.66
CA CYS A 165 16.73 12.84 -11.58
C CYS A 165 17.17 13.17 -10.15
N ASP A 166 17.95 14.23 -10.01
CA ASP A 166 18.11 14.95 -8.74
C ASP A 166 17.37 16.27 -8.84
N ARG A 167 16.28 16.38 -8.06
CA ARG A 167 15.48 17.60 -7.92
C ARG A 167 15.40 18.08 -6.47
N THR A 168 16.33 17.61 -5.64
CA THR A 168 16.42 18.02 -4.23
C THR A 168 16.72 19.52 -4.05
N GLY A 169 17.30 20.17 -5.09
CA GLY A 169 17.50 21.62 -5.12
C GLY A 169 16.21 22.42 -5.35
N GLU A 170 15.14 21.81 -5.84
CA GLU A 170 13.83 22.45 -6.01
C GLU A 170 12.95 22.24 -4.77
N ASP A 171 12.92 21.03 -4.25
CA ASP A 171 12.30 20.65 -2.98
C ASP A 171 13.12 19.54 -2.32
N ALA A 172 13.67 19.82 -1.15
CA ALA A 172 14.53 18.88 -0.42
C ALA A 172 13.80 17.61 0.04
N ARG A 173 12.48 17.57 -0.05
CA ARG A 173 11.65 16.40 0.28
C ARG A 173 11.59 15.36 -0.85
N PHE A 174 11.93 15.68 -2.08
CA PHE A 174 11.96 14.69 -3.16
C PHE A 174 12.93 13.53 -2.87
N ALA A 175 12.50 12.33 -3.18
CA ALA A 175 13.22 11.10 -2.94
C ALA A 175 13.57 10.87 -1.45
N THR A 176 12.60 11.10 -0.55
CA THR A 176 12.77 10.95 0.90
C THR A 176 11.59 10.25 1.55
N ILE A 177 11.78 9.86 2.82
CA ILE A 177 10.69 9.65 3.78
C ILE A 177 10.74 10.81 4.76
N THR A 178 9.65 11.58 4.84
CA THR A 178 9.46 12.64 5.83
C THR A 178 8.65 12.14 7.02
N ARG A 179 8.70 12.86 8.14
CA ARG A 179 7.76 12.69 9.26
C ARG A 179 7.33 14.03 9.80
N MET A 180 6.13 14.08 10.41
CA MET A 180 5.57 15.30 11.00
C MET A 180 4.67 14.98 12.19
N ASP A 181 4.33 15.99 12.98
CA ASP A 181 3.33 15.86 14.03
C ASP A 181 1.93 15.59 13.43
N PRO A 182 0.99 14.97 14.19
CA PRO A 182 -0.35 14.66 13.68
C PRO A 182 -1.16 15.89 13.21
N ASP A 183 -0.78 17.09 13.62
CA ASP A 183 -1.39 18.38 13.21
C ASP A 183 -0.67 19.03 12.01
N GLY A 184 0.35 18.39 11.43
CA GLY A 184 1.15 18.92 10.32
C GLY A 184 2.40 19.68 10.73
N GLY A 185 2.58 19.93 12.04
CA GLY A 185 3.76 20.63 12.56
C GLY A 185 5.05 19.81 12.51
N ALA A 186 6.18 20.48 12.75
CA ALA A 186 7.51 19.90 12.92
C ALA A 186 7.91 18.91 11.81
N GLN A 187 7.60 19.24 10.54
CA GLN A 187 7.97 18.40 9.41
C GLN A 187 9.49 18.33 9.24
N GLU A 188 10.02 17.13 9.10
CA GLU A 188 11.44 16.88 8.87
C GLU A 188 11.67 15.68 7.96
N VAL A 189 12.82 15.63 7.28
CA VAL A 189 13.24 14.46 6.50
C VAL A 189 13.83 13.43 7.44
N TYR A 190 13.32 12.19 7.38
CA TYR A 190 13.82 11.05 8.16
C TYR A 190 14.85 10.22 7.38
N ALA A 191 14.58 9.92 6.08
CA ALA A 191 15.47 9.14 5.24
C ALA A 191 15.61 9.78 3.85
N HIS A 192 16.83 9.79 3.31
CA HIS A 192 17.19 10.36 2.02
C HIS A 192 17.48 9.28 0.97
N GLY A 193 17.43 9.65 -0.31
CA GLY A 193 17.78 8.76 -1.42
C GLY A 193 16.83 7.59 -1.59
N VAL A 194 15.54 7.81 -1.28
CA VAL A 194 14.44 6.83 -1.39
C VAL A 194 13.61 7.17 -2.63
N ARG A 195 13.86 6.47 -3.76
CA ARG A 195 13.21 6.79 -5.04
C ARG A 195 11.69 6.77 -4.98
N ASN A 196 11.10 5.70 -4.48
CA ASN A 196 9.65 5.52 -4.37
C ASN A 196 9.30 4.43 -3.36
N SER A 197 8.96 4.84 -2.15
CA SER A 197 8.45 3.93 -1.12
C SER A 197 6.94 4.01 -1.04
N VAL A 198 6.26 2.86 -1.06
CA VAL A 198 4.80 2.73 -0.93
C VAL A 198 4.45 1.75 0.21
N GLY A 199 5.39 1.46 1.07
CA GLY A 199 5.16 0.60 2.23
C GLY A 199 6.31 0.66 3.22
N PHE A 200 5.98 0.78 4.48
CA PHE A 200 6.93 0.74 5.58
C PHE A 200 6.24 0.32 6.88
N ASP A 201 7.03 -0.18 7.81
CA ASP A 201 6.59 -0.54 9.15
C ASP A 201 7.79 -0.48 10.11
N TRP A 202 7.54 -0.61 11.40
CA TRP A 202 8.57 -0.57 12.42
C TRP A 202 8.78 -1.97 13.02
N HIS A 203 10.05 -2.31 13.20
CA HIS A 203 10.40 -3.56 13.86
C HIS A 203 9.76 -3.61 15.26
N PRO A 204 8.95 -4.63 15.57
CA PRO A 204 8.07 -4.63 16.76
C PRO A 204 8.83 -4.65 18.10
N VAL A 205 10.13 -4.97 18.08
CA VAL A 205 10.97 -5.02 19.29
C VAL A 205 11.88 -3.80 19.40
N THR A 206 12.52 -3.37 18.27
CA THR A 206 13.49 -2.27 18.29
C THR A 206 12.86 -0.91 17.99
N GLY A 207 11.67 -0.88 17.34
CA GLY A 207 11.03 0.35 16.90
C GLY A 207 11.70 1.03 15.72
N GLU A 208 12.64 0.36 15.06
CA GLU A 208 13.38 0.88 13.91
C GLU A 208 12.58 0.77 12.63
N LEU A 209 12.70 1.76 11.76
CA LEU A 209 11.95 1.84 10.50
C LEU A 209 12.50 0.85 9.47
N TRP A 210 11.60 0.11 8.84
CA TRP A 210 11.86 -0.72 7.65
C TRP A 210 10.92 -0.29 6.53
N PHE A 211 11.42 -0.24 5.29
CA PHE A 211 10.62 0.20 4.15
C PHE A 211 11.04 -0.48 2.84
N THR A 212 10.08 -0.63 1.94
CA THR A 212 10.32 -1.02 0.54
C THR A 212 10.61 0.20 -0.31
N SER A 213 11.44 0.04 -1.35
CA SER A 213 11.66 1.07 -2.36
C SER A 213 11.74 0.48 -3.76
N ASN A 214 10.99 1.06 -4.69
CA ASN A 214 10.98 0.65 -6.09
C ASN A 214 12.19 1.24 -6.82
N GLY A 215 12.96 0.39 -7.50
CA GLY A 215 14.13 0.75 -8.31
C GLY A 215 13.79 1.57 -9.55
N ARG A 216 14.83 2.12 -10.22
CA ARG A 216 14.63 2.85 -11.48
C ARG A 216 14.23 1.90 -12.61
N ASP A 217 13.41 2.41 -13.54
CA ASP A 217 13.05 1.71 -14.75
C ASP A 217 14.12 1.83 -15.84
N ARG A 218 14.12 0.91 -16.80
CA ARG A 218 14.85 0.99 -18.06
C ARG A 218 16.38 0.85 -17.95
N LEU A 219 16.86 0.05 -16.99
CA LEU A 219 18.23 -0.46 -16.96
C LEU A 219 18.32 -1.93 -17.41
N GLY A 220 17.25 -2.46 -18.03
CA GLY A 220 17.13 -3.83 -18.48
C GLY A 220 16.12 -4.63 -17.64
N ASP A 221 15.93 -5.91 -18.01
CA ASP A 221 14.92 -6.77 -17.39
C ASP A 221 15.35 -7.35 -16.03
N THR A 222 16.63 -7.35 -15.75
CA THR A 222 17.22 -8.02 -14.58
C THR A 222 17.83 -7.08 -13.57
N SER A 223 17.81 -5.76 -13.82
CA SER A 223 18.41 -4.75 -12.95
C SER A 223 17.73 -3.39 -13.11
N PRO A 224 17.71 -2.57 -12.04
CA PRO A 224 18.03 -2.95 -10.66
C PRO A 224 16.88 -3.71 -10.01
N GLY A 225 17.18 -4.42 -8.94
CA GLY A 225 16.16 -4.95 -8.03
C GLY A 225 15.51 -3.82 -7.22
N ASP A 226 14.26 -4.03 -6.82
CA ASP A 226 13.65 -3.27 -5.73
C ASP A 226 14.35 -3.63 -4.42
N THR A 227 14.14 -2.86 -3.36
CA THR A 227 14.88 -3.05 -2.12
C THR A 227 13.97 -3.04 -0.89
N LEU A 228 14.31 -3.88 0.08
CA LEU A 228 13.89 -3.76 1.47
C LEU A 228 15.03 -3.09 2.23
N ASN A 229 14.73 -2.00 2.91
CA ASN A 229 15.70 -1.15 3.59
C ASN A 229 15.43 -1.08 5.07
N HIS A 230 16.50 -0.92 5.87
CA HIS A 230 16.44 -0.73 7.31
C HIS A 230 17.04 0.63 7.67
N ALA A 231 16.27 1.47 8.35
CA ALA A 231 16.66 2.81 8.77
C ALA A 231 16.56 2.95 10.29
N PRO A 232 17.57 2.48 11.04
CA PRO A 232 17.60 2.60 12.50
C PRO A 232 17.72 4.05 12.99
N GLU A 233 18.25 4.94 12.16
CA GLU A 233 18.52 6.32 12.50
C GLU A 233 17.95 7.29 11.45
N SER A 234 17.59 8.50 11.90
CA SER A 234 17.24 9.60 11.01
C SER A 234 18.49 10.12 10.27
N GLY A 235 18.31 10.59 9.02
CA GLY A 235 19.37 11.19 8.21
C GLY A 235 20.15 10.19 7.34
N MET A 236 19.83 8.90 7.39
CA MET A 236 20.46 7.89 6.51
C MET A 236 20.09 8.14 5.04
N HIS A 237 21.00 7.80 4.13
CA HIS A 237 20.83 7.96 2.69
C HIS A 237 20.93 6.61 1.95
N PHE A 238 19.92 6.27 1.14
CA PHE A 238 19.72 4.97 0.51
C PHE A 238 20.07 4.92 -1.00
N GLY A 239 20.85 5.86 -1.48
CA GLY A 239 21.58 5.82 -2.76
C GLY A 239 20.95 6.58 -3.92
N PHE A 240 19.62 6.67 -4.08
CA PHE A 240 19.01 7.34 -5.22
C PHE A 240 19.37 8.86 -5.23
N PRO A 241 19.72 9.47 -6.39
CA PRO A 241 19.77 8.88 -7.74
C PRO A 241 21.11 8.22 -8.12
N PHE A 242 22.11 8.20 -7.26
CA PHE A 242 23.51 7.89 -7.59
C PHE A 242 23.78 6.39 -7.68
N CYS A 243 23.16 5.61 -6.79
CA CYS A 243 23.37 4.17 -6.65
C CYS A 243 22.02 3.45 -6.47
N HIS A 244 21.88 2.29 -7.12
CA HIS A 244 20.71 1.43 -7.04
C HIS A 244 21.08 0.12 -6.34
N GLN A 245 20.12 -0.48 -5.63
CA GLN A 245 20.23 -1.77 -4.91
C GLN A 245 21.53 -1.94 -4.07
N GLY A 246 22.26 -0.85 -3.78
CA GLY A 246 23.45 -0.81 -2.94
C GLY A 246 24.78 -1.04 -3.65
N ASP A 247 24.78 -1.50 -4.91
CA ASP A 247 26.00 -1.88 -5.64
C ASP A 247 26.05 -1.48 -7.11
N THR A 248 24.96 -0.91 -7.63
CA THR A 248 24.82 -0.58 -9.04
C THR A 248 24.86 0.94 -9.27
N PRO A 249 26.01 1.53 -9.68
CA PRO A 249 26.09 2.95 -10.00
C PRO A 249 25.12 3.32 -11.11
N ASP A 250 24.44 4.46 -10.97
CA ASP A 250 23.56 4.98 -12.02
C ASP A 250 24.39 5.44 -13.23
N PRO A 251 24.00 5.13 -14.49
CA PRO A 251 24.73 5.57 -15.68
C PRO A 251 24.83 7.09 -15.88
N GLU A 252 23.90 7.86 -15.30
CA GLU A 252 23.85 9.32 -15.45
C GLU A 252 24.39 10.05 -14.22
N PHE A 253 24.19 9.50 -13.03
CA PHE A 253 24.51 10.14 -11.76
C PHE A 253 25.62 9.43 -10.96
N GLY A 254 25.93 8.17 -11.26
CA GLY A 254 26.82 7.34 -10.44
C GLY A 254 28.29 7.79 -10.37
N GLU A 255 28.75 8.62 -11.33
CA GLU A 255 30.08 9.23 -11.25
C GLU A 255 30.20 10.35 -10.21
N GLN A 256 29.06 10.89 -9.72
CA GLN A 256 29.06 12.00 -8.78
C GLN A 256 29.28 11.54 -7.34
N ARG A 257 28.83 10.33 -6.98
CA ARG A 257 28.95 9.74 -5.64
C ARG A 257 29.04 8.22 -5.74
N ALA A 258 29.95 7.64 -4.98
CA ALA A 258 30.18 6.18 -4.96
C ALA A 258 29.10 5.44 -4.16
N CYS A 259 28.81 4.17 -4.50
CA CYS A 259 27.80 3.36 -3.82
C CYS A 259 28.12 3.11 -2.34
N ASP A 260 29.39 3.05 -1.96
CA ASP A 260 29.84 2.82 -0.58
C ASP A 260 29.64 4.01 0.37
N GLU A 261 29.22 5.18 -0.18
CA GLU A 261 28.82 6.33 0.63
C GLU A 261 27.39 6.18 1.20
N PHE A 262 26.64 5.19 0.75
CA PHE A 262 25.21 5.05 1.08
C PHE A 262 24.93 3.82 1.94
N SER A 263 23.83 3.85 2.68
CA SER A 263 23.32 2.69 3.40
C SER A 263 22.89 1.61 2.41
N PRO A 264 23.48 0.42 2.44
CA PRO A 264 23.04 -0.67 1.56
C PRO A 264 21.65 -1.16 1.98
N PRO A 265 20.86 -1.75 1.05
CA PRO A 265 19.60 -2.39 1.41
C PRO A 265 19.85 -3.58 2.35
N ALA A 266 18.89 -3.84 3.23
CA ALA A 266 18.87 -5.04 4.05
C ALA A 266 18.68 -6.31 3.20
N GLN A 267 17.91 -6.17 2.10
CA GLN A 267 17.67 -7.21 1.10
C GLN A 267 17.35 -6.58 -0.27
N THR A 268 18.04 -7.05 -1.29
CA THR A 268 17.63 -6.80 -2.68
C THR A 268 16.49 -7.75 -3.02
N LEU A 269 15.36 -7.20 -3.44
CA LEU A 269 14.20 -7.91 -3.93
C LEU A 269 14.37 -8.22 -5.43
N GLY A 270 13.44 -8.92 -6.04
CA GLY A 270 13.51 -9.19 -7.49
C GLY A 270 13.49 -7.89 -8.32
N PRO A 271 14.02 -7.91 -9.58
CA PRO A 271 13.98 -6.77 -10.47
C PRO A 271 12.54 -6.44 -10.86
N HIS A 272 12.17 -5.16 -10.73
CA HIS A 272 10.87 -4.64 -11.13
C HIS A 272 9.65 -5.31 -10.48
N VAL A 273 9.80 -5.93 -9.31
CA VAL A 273 8.68 -6.60 -8.61
C VAL A 273 7.60 -5.63 -8.15
N ALA A 274 7.88 -4.34 -8.17
CA ALA A 274 7.04 -3.27 -7.62
C ALA A 274 6.65 -3.58 -6.17
N SER A 275 7.65 -3.66 -5.30
CA SER A 275 7.47 -3.89 -3.88
C SER A 275 6.71 -2.71 -3.25
N LEU A 276 5.50 -2.94 -2.76
CA LEU A 276 4.62 -1.93 -2.20
C LEU A 276 4.48 -2.12 -0.69
N GLY A 277 3.27 -2.45 -0.20
CA GLY A 277 3.02 -2.63 1.22
C GLY A 277 3.88 -3.71 1.86
N MET A 278 4.27 -3.48 3.08
CA MET A 278 4.99 -4.46 3.90
C MET A 278 4.51 -4.37 5.35
N ARG A 279 4.52 -5.49 6.06
CA ARG A 279 4.20 -5.54 7.49
C ARG A 279 5.07 -6.53 8.21
N PHE A 280 5.46 -6.16 9.42
CA PHE A 280 5.92 -7.13 10.40
C PHE A 280 4.73 -7.95 10.88
N TYR A 281 4.83 -9.28 10.78
CA TYR A 281 3.79 -10.14 11.31
C TYR A 281 3.87 -10.21 12.84
N THR A 282 2.97 -9.49 13.50
CA THR A 282 2.87 -9.42 14.97
C THR A 282 1.78 -10.32 15.55
N GLY A 283 1.02 -11.00 14.68
CA GLY A 283 -0.07 -11.90 15.07
C GLY A 283 0.41 -13.17 15.77
N GLN A 284 -0.57 -13.94 16.29
CA GLN A 284 -0.32 -15.19 16.98
C GLN A 284 -0.93 -16.42 16.29
N MET A 285 -1.71 -16.21 15.21
CA MET A 285 -2.33 -17.29 14.46
C MET A 285 -1.31 -18.13 13.69
N PHE A 286 -0.33 -17.47 13.05
CA PHE A 286 0.69 -18.18 12.26
C PHE A 286 1.72 -18.84 13.18
N PRO A 287 2.41 -19.92 12.73
CA PRO A 287 3.49 -20.54 13.46
C PRO A 287 4.56 -19.55 13.93
N GLN A 288 5.22 -19.89 15.04
CA GLN A 288 6.19 -19.00 15.69
C GLN A 288 7.29 -18.49 14.75
N GLN A 289 7.68 -19.26 13.76
CA GLN A 289 8.70 -18.87 12.77
C GLN A 289 8.32 -17.66 11.91
N TYR A 290 7.04 -17.31 11.82
CA TYR A 290 6.55 -16.12 11.09
C TYR A 290 6.51 -14.87 11.95
N ARG A 291 6.61 -14.98 13.28
CA ARG A 291 6.50 -13.83 14.19
C ARG A 291 7.68 -12.90 14.00
N ASN A 292 7.37 -11.61 13.91
CA ASN A 292 8.33 -10.53 13.67
C ASN A 292 9.09 -10.67 12.34
N GLN A 293 8.59 -11.48 11.41
CA GLN A 293 9.09 -11.52 10.04
C GLN A 293 8.30 -10.54 9.18
N ILE A 294 8.87 -10.18 8.02
CA ILE A 294 8.28 -9.18 7.14
C ILE A 294 7.57 -9.87 5.98
N VAL A 295 6.27 -9.64 5.84
CA VAL A 295 5.52 -9.99 4.63
C VAL A 295 5.49 -8.78 3.72
N ILE A 296 5.78 -8.96 2.41
CA ILE A 296 5.85 -7.89 1.41
C ILE A 296 4.90 -8.20 0.27
N ALA A 297 4.10 -7.21 -0.13
CA ALA A 297 3.28 -7.28 -1.33
C ALA A 297 4.09 -6.80 -2.55
N GLU A 298 4.35 -7.71 -3.48
CA GLU A 298 4.98 -7.43 -4.77
C GLU A 298 3.91 -7.28 -5.82
N HIS A 299 3.56 -6.04 -6.15
CA HIS A 299 2.46 -5.69 -7.04
C HIS A 299 2.66 -6.15 -8.49
N GLY A 300 3.92 -6.31 -8.91
CA GLY A 300 4.29 -6.86 -10.20
C GLY A 300 4.73 -5.84 -11.24
N SER A 301 5.62 -6.30 -12.11
CA SER A 301 6.27 -5.50 -13.15
C SER A 301 5.30 -5.05 -14.24
N TRP A 302 5.67 -3.94 -14.91
CA TRP A 302 5.01 -3.44 -16.11
C TRP A 302 6.00 -3.15 -17.25
N ASN A 303 7.30 -3.05 -16.95
CA ASN A 303 8.37 -2.51 -17.80
C ASN A 303 9.40 -3.55 -18.23
N ARG A 304 9.11 -4.85 -18.10
CA ARG A 304 9.95 -5.94 -18.61
C ARG A 304 9.56 -6.30 -20.03
N THR A 305 10.52 -6.84 -20.81
CA THR A 305 10.23 -7.33 -22.15
C THR A 305 9.30 -8.56 -22.11
N PRO A 306 8.52 -8.83 -23.16
CA PRO A 306 7.69 -10.02 -23.23
C PRO A 306 8.49 -11.32 -23.08
N GLU A 307 9.73 -11.36 -23.60
CA GLU A 307 10.64 -12.51 -23.54
C GLU A 307 11.11 -12.81 -22.13
N ALA A 308 11.31 -11.77 -21.31
CA ALA A 308 11.71 -11.92 -19.91
C ALA A 308 10.52 -12.29 -19.01
N GLY A 309 9.31 -11.98 -19.47
CA GLY A 309 8.08 -12.17 -18.70
C GLY A 309 7.96 -11.23 -17.50
N HIS A 310 6.78 -11.20 -16.91
CA HIS A 310 6.53 -10.43 -15.70
C HIS A 310 7.14 -11.07 -14.46
N THR A 311 7.35 -10.26 -13.42
CA THR A 311 7.84 -10.66 -12.08
C THR A 311 7.05 -9.94 -10.99
N GLY A 312 7.06 -10.47 -9.75
CA GLY A 312 6.18 -10.02 -8.69
C GLY A 312 4.81 -10.69 -8.78
N PHE A 313 3.72 -9.97 -8.57
CA PHE A 313 2.34 -10.48 -8.48
C PHE A 313 2.20 -11.56 -7.42
N ARG A 314 2.76 -11.30 -6.23
CA ARG A 314 2.86 -12.31 -5.16
C ARG A 314 3.07 -11.63 -3.81
N LEU A 315 3.00 -12.42 -2.76
CA LEU A 315 3.51 -12.05 -1.44
C LEU A 315 4.84 -12.76 -1.21
N THR A 316 5.78 -12.07 -0.60
CA THR A 316 7.07 -12.64 -0.19
C THR A 316 7.28 -12.48 1.30
N LEU A 317 8.16 -13.33 1.86
CA LEU A 317 8.54 -13.32 3.26
C LEU A 317 10.03 -13.05 3.36
N ALA A 318 10.42 -12.01 4.09
CA ALA A 318 11.78 -11.79 4.52
C ALA A 318 11.91 -12.26 5.97
N THR A 319 12.75 -13.29 6.17
CA THR A 319 13.02 -13.86 7.50
C THR A 319 14.22 -13.17 8.13
N LEU A 320 14.06 -12.74 9.37
CA LEU A 320 15.07 -11.97 10.09
C LEU A 320 15.65 -12.76 11.27
N ASP A 321 16.95 -12.54 11.51
CA ASP A 321 17.65 -12.83 12.75
C ASP A 321 18.16 -11.49 13.33
N GLY A 322 17.47 -10.97 14.34
CA GLY A 322 17.62 -9.57 14.76
C GLY A 322 17.24 -8.61 13.62
N ASN A 323 18.16 -7.74 13.24
CA ASN A 323 17.99 -6.78 12.14
C ASN A 323 18.66 -7.26 10.82
N ARG A 324 18.98 -8.52 10.69
CA ARG A 324 19.60 -9.10 9.50
C ARG A 324 18.61 -10.03 8.79
N VAL A 325 18.35 -9.77 7.50
CA VAL A 325 17.61 -10.72 6.66
C VAL A 325 18.47 -11.98 6.42
N THR A 326 17.90 -13.14 6.73
CA THR A 326 18.57 -14.44 6.58
C THR A 326 17.99 -15.28 5.45
N ASP A 327 16.73 -14.99 5.06
CA ASP A 327 16.05 -15.63 3.94
C ASP A 327 15.05 -14.66 3.31
N TYR A 328 14.84 -14.81 1.99
CA TYR A 328 13.83 -14.09 1.26
C TYR A 328 13.18 -15.07 0.27
N SER A 329 11.92 -15.38 0.48
CA SER A 329 11.21 -16.45 -0.23
C SER A 329 9.76 -16.07 -0.57
N VAL A 330 9.15 -16.82 -1.49
CA VAL A 330 7.73 -16.65 -1.84
C VAL A 330 6.86 -17.15 -0.69
N PHE A 331 5.89 -16.33 -0.28
CA PHE A 331 4.88 -16.69 0.72
C PHE A 331 3.55 -17.09 0.06
N ALA A 332 3.08 -16.31 -0.92
CA ALA A 332 1.88 -16.62 -1.68
C ALA A 332 2.05 -16.20 -3.13
N GLU A 333 1.66 -17.01 -4.10
CA GLU A 333 1.74 -16.71 -5.53
C GLU A 333 0.55 -17.30 -6.28
N GLY A 334 0.32 -16.84 -7.54
CA GLY A 334 -0.77 -17.32 -8.40
C GLY A 334 -1.63 -16.20 -8.99
N TRP A 335 -1.37 -14.93 -8.68
CA TRP A 335 -2.02 -13.78 -9.31
C TRP A 335 -1.57 -13.57 -10.76
N LEU A 336 -0.39 -14.07 -11.14
CA LEU A 336 0.13 -14.07 -12.50
C LEU A 336 -0.19 -15.38 -13.19
N ASN A 337 -0.80 -15.31 -14.38
CA ASN A 337 -1.12 -16.47 -15.21
C ASN A 337 0.09 -16.95 -16.01
N ALA A 338 0.05 -18.19 -16.47
CA ALA A 338 1.11 -18.80 -17.29
C ALA A 338 1.31 -18.09 -18.66
N ASP A 339 0.30 -17.37 -19.16
CA ASP A 339 0.37 -16.56 -20.37
C ASP A 339 0.89 -15.14 -20.14
N ASN A 340 1.40 -14.87 -18.94
CA ASN A 340 1.93 -13.58 -18.53
C ASN A 340 0.87 -12.47 -18.33
N SER A 341 -0.42 -12.77 -18.39
CA SER A 341 -1.49 -11.89 -17.90
C SER A 341 -1.65 -12.01 -16.39
N SER A 342 -2.26 -11.03 -15.74
CA SER A 342 -2.57 -11.10 -14.31
C SER A 342 -4.06 -10.91 -14.06
N TRP A 343 -4.62 -11.65 -13.11
CA TRP A 343 -6.00 -11.48 -12.68
C TRP A 343 -6.11 -10.64 -11.40
N GLY A 344 -5.01 -10.48 -10.67
CA GLY A 344 -4.92 -9.68 -9.45
C GLY A 344 -3.52 -9.15 -9.24
N ARG A 345 -3.39 -8.19 -8.31
CA ARG A 345 -2.15 -7.51 -7.95
C ARG A 345 -2.18 -7.12 -6.47
N PRO A 346 -1.48 -7.84 -5.57
CA PRO A 346 -1.46 -7.50 -4.16
C PRO A 346 -0.77 -6.15 -3.91
N VAL A 347 -1.33 -5.34 -3.00
CA VAL A 347 -0.88 -3.97 -2.76
C VAL A 347 -0.40 -3.74 -1.34
N ASP A 348 -1.26 -3.94 -0.34
CA ASP A 348 -0.95 -3.67 1.06
C ASP A 348 -1.41 -4.82 1.95
N ILE A 349 -0.89 -4.84 3.16
CA ILE A 349 -1.09 -5.91 4.12
C ILE A 349 -1.50 -5.28 5.46
N GLU A 350 -2.46 -5.87 6.15
CA GLU A 350 -2.81 -5.50 7.51
C GLU A 350 -2.94 -6.76 8.40
N VAL A 351 -2.43 -6.70 9.62
CA VAL A 351 -2.50 -7.80 10.59
C VAL A 351 -3.73 -7.61 11.46
N LEU A 352 -4.67 -8.55 11.41
CA LEU A 352 -5.86 -8.50 12.24
C LEU A 352 -5.58 -8.93 13.70
N PRO A 353 -6.44 -8.55 14.67
CA PRO A 353 -6.28 -8.93 16.08
C PRO A 353 -6.30 -10.44 16.35
N ASP A 354 -6.97 -11.22 15.51
CA ASP A 354 -6.96 -12.68 15.57
C ASP A 354 -5.66 -13.30 15.03
N GLY A 355 -4.82 -12.49 14.41
CA GLY A 355 -3.55 -12.88 13.80
C GLY A 355 -3.64 -13.30 12.35
N SER A 356 -4.79 -13.21 11.70
CA SER A 356 -4.88 -13.35 10.25
C SER A 356 -4.32 -12.12 9.53
N LEU A 357 -4.00 -12.26 8.23
CA LEU A 357 -3.60 -11.15 7.38
C LEU A 357 -4.73 -10.75 6.43
N LEU A 358 -4.95 -9.46 6.28
CA LEU A 358 -5.66 -8.92 5.12
C LEU A 358 -4.67 -8.47 4.05
N VAL A 359 -5.04 -8.68 2.79
CA VAL A 359 -4.26 -8.27 1.61
C VAL A 359 -5.20 -7.57 0.64
N SER A 360 -4.91 -6.32 0.28
CA SER A 360 -5.66 -5.59 -0.73
C SER A 360 -5.16 -5.91 -2.15
N ASP A 361 -6.06 -5.84 -3.12
CA ASP A 361 -5.79 -6.08 -4.54
C ASP A 361 -6.51 -5.02 -5.39
N ASP A 362 -5.77 -4.14 -6.05
CA ASP A 362 -6.33 -3.02 -6.82
C ASP A 362 -6.83 -3.42 -8.22
N THR A 363 -6.43 -4.58 -8.70
CA THR A 363 -6.84 -5.12 -10.00
C THR A 363 -8.08 -5.99 -9.87
N ALA A 364 -8.09 -6.93 -8.93
CA ALA A 364 -9.27 -7.74 -8.63
C ALA A 364 -10.37 -6.92 -7.91
N GLY A 365 -10.03 -5.77 -7.33
CA GLY A 365 -10.98 -4.96 -6.57
C GLY A 365 -11.47 -5.66 -5.32
N ALA A 366 -10.59 -6.35 -4.62
CA ALA A 366 -10.93 -7.21 -3.50
C ALA A 366 -9.92 -7.06 -2.34
N ILE A 367 -10.35 -7.56 -1.19
CA ILE A 367 -9.48 -7.77 -0.04
C ILE A 367 -9.55 -9.25 0.33
N TYR A 368 -8.39 -9.89 0.43
CA TYR A 368 -8.24 -11.28 0.84
C TYR A 368 -7.92 -11.39 2.33
N ARG A 369 -8.29 -12.50 2.93
CA ARG A 369 -7.89 -12.88 4.29
C ARG A 369 -7.09 -14.16 4.23
N ILE A 370 -5.90 -14.17 4.85
CA ILE A 370 -5.02 -15.35 4.94
C ILE A 370 -5.00 -15.81 6.40
N THR A 371 -5.27 -17.11 6.59
CA THR A 371 -5.33 -17.77 7.90
C THR A 371 -4.38 -18.97 7.96
N TYR A 372 -4.17 -19.51 9.17
CA TYR A 372 -3.40 -20.73 9.42
C TYR A 372 -4.14 -21.66 10.38
N GLY A 373 -4.15 -22.97 10.09
CA GLY A 373 -4.65 -23.99 11.01
C GLY A 373 -6.14 -24.29 10.91
N ASN A 374 -6.82 -23.91 9.83
CA ASN A 374 -8.23 -24.27 9.55
C ASN A 374 -8.33 -25.57 8.73
#